data_8c35498756d68af6bccf7301bcf28ec8
#
_entry.id   8c35498756d68af6bccf7301bcf28ec8
#
_cell.length_a   1.000
_cell.length_b   1.000
_cell.length_c   1.000
_cell.angle_alpha   90.00
_cell.angle_beta   90.00
_cell.angle_gamma   90.00
#
_symmetry.space_group_name_H-M   'P 1'
#
loop_
_entity.id
_entity.type
_entity.pdbx_description
1 polymer ?
#
loop_
_entity_poly.entity_id
_entity_poly.type
_entity_poly.pdbx_seq_one_letter_code
_entity_poly.pdbx_strand_id
1 'polypeptide(L)'
;AGQPTATARRIARRQEDIANLTYAGRLGNGSAGSGDGWRYRGRGLIQITGRSNYAASGLALGLDLLERPEQLEQPYAAALSAAEWWHRHGCNQRADTGDLADVTRRVNGGLTGLDGRLKLYSAALAYLGGNPIPQPRTERRA
;
A
#
# COMPACT_ATOMS: atom_id res chain seq x y z
N ALA A 1 -26.31 -6.90 2.83
CA ALA A 1 -25.58 -5.78 2.21
C ALA A 1 -26.58 -4.65 1.96
N GLY A 2 -26.27 -3.42 2.40
CA GLY A 2 -27.15 -2.25 2.21
C GLY A 2 -27.21 -1.80 0.75
N GLN A 3 -28.31 -1.14 0.38
CA GLN A 3 -28.48 -0.55 -0.96
C GLN A 3 -27.46 0.60 -1.16
N PRO A 4 -26.89 0.76 -2.37
CA PRO A 4 -26.01 1.87 -2.67
C PRO A 4 -26.71 3.22 -2.46
N THR A 5 -26.01 4.21 -1.91
CA THR A 5 -26.54 5.58 -1.76
C THR A 5 -26.75 6.23 -3.12
N ALA A 6 -27.53 7.32 -3.19
CA ALA A 6 -27.71 8.10 -4.40
C ALA A 6 -26.37 8.60 -4.97
N THR A 7 -25.47 9.05 -4.09
CA THR A 7 -24.11 9.46 -4.50
C THR A 7 -23.34 8.30 -5.10
N ALA A 8 -23.34 7.13 -4.45
CA ALA A 8 -22.63 5.95 -4.97
C ALA A 8 -23.14 5.52 -6.36
N ARG A 9 -24.47 5.58 -6.58
CA ARG A 9 -25.06 5.30 -7.91
C ARG A 9 -24.62 6.31 -8.96
N ARG A 10 -24.58 7.60 -8.62
CA ARG A 10 -24.21 8.68 -9.53
C ARG A 10 -22.75 8.61 -9.99
N ILE A 11 -21.84 8.20 -9.11
CA ILE A 11 -20.40 8.11 -9.42
C ILE A 11 -19.95 6.69 -9.81
N ALA A 12 -20.86 5.74 -9.89
CA ALA A 12 -20.54 4.36 -10.27
C ALA A 12 -19.75 4.33 -11.59
N ARG A 13 -18.62 3.61 -11.60
CA ARG A 13 -17.66 3.50 -12.73
C ARG A 13 -16.89 4.78 -13.08
N ARG A 14 -17.10 5.87 -12.37
CA ARG A 14 -16.34 7.13 -12.53
C ARG A 14 -15.15 7.11 -11.57
N GLN A 15 -14.05 6.49 -11.99
CA GLN A 15 -12.89 6.23 -11.12
C GLN A 15 -12.33 7.48 -10.45
N GLU A 16 -12.24 8.58 -11.18
CA GLU A 16 -11.75 9.85 -10.66
C GLU A 16 -12.66 10.40 -9.56
N ASP A 17 -13.97 10.45 -9.78
CA ASP A 17 -14.92 10.93 -8.77
C ASP A 17 -14.92 10.03 -7.52
N ILE A 18 -14.81 8.70 -7.72
CA ILE A 18 -14.72 7.75 -6.62
C ILE A 18 -13.46 8.04 -5.79
N ALA A 19 -12.30 8.19 -6.43
CA ALA A 19 -11.05 8.47 -5.75
C ALA A 19 -11.10 9.82 -5.01
N ASN A 20 -11.57 10.88 -5.67
CA ASN A 20 -11.67 12.21 -5.09
C ASN A 20 -12.62 12.25 -3.88
N LEU A 21 -13.74 11.54 -3.94
CA LEU A 21 -14.66 11.45 -2.82
C LEU A 21 -14.11 10.58 -1.67
N THR A 22 -13.51 9.43 -2.00
CA THR A 22 -13.01 8.47 -1.00
C THR A 22 -11.84 9.03 -0.18
N TYR A 23 -10.96 9.77 -0.83
CA TYR A 23 -9.75 10.30 -0.22
C TYR A 23 -9.80 11.79 0.12
N ALA A 24 -10.98 12.42 0.01
CA ALA A 24 -11.17 13.82 0.42
C ALA A 24 -10.79 14.04 1.89
N GLY A 25 -9.94 15.02 2.16
CA GLY A 25 -9.47 15.38 3.50
C GLY A 25 -8.66 14.29 4.22
N ARG A 26 -8.21 13.26 3.51
CA ARG A 26 -7.44 12.13 4.08
C ARG A 26 -6.02 12.14 3.51
N LEU A 27 -5.05 11.64 4.31
CA LEU A 27 -3.65 11.48 3.87
C LEU A 27 -3.04 12.77 3.30
N GLY A 28 -3.44 13.92 3.83
CA GLY A 28 -2.98 15.24 3.38
C GLY A 28 -3.62 15.75 2.09
N ASN A 29 -4.61 15.06 1.54
CA ASN A 29 -5.37 15.55 0.39
C ASN A 29 -6.32 16.68 0.81
N GLY A 30 -6.62 17.57 -0.13
CA GLY A 30 -7.65 18.57 0.02
C GLY A 30 -9.08 18.00 -0.05
N SER A 31 -10.07 18.87 -0.28
CA SER A 31 -11.47 18.48 -0.47
C SER A 31 -11.66 17.60 -1.72
N ALA A 32 -12.83 17.01 -1.87
CA ALA A 32 -13.16 16.26 -3.09
C ALA A 32 -13.01 17.08 -4.39
N GLY A 33 -13.23 18.42 -4.31
CA GLY A 33 -13.07 19.32 -5.44
C GLY A 33 -11.62 19.69 -5.77
N SER A 34 -10.64 19.35 -4.91
CA SER A 34 -9.22 19.61 -5.19
C SER A 34 -8.63 18.70 -6.28
N GLY A 35 -9.24 17.54 -6.53
CA GLY A 35 -8.68 16.53 -7.43
C GLY A 35 -7.55 15.68 -6.80
N ASP A 36 -7.14 15.96 -5.57
CA ASP A 36 -6.01 15.30 -4.92
C ASP A 36 -6.21 13.79 -4.78
N GLY A 37 -7.44 13.35 -4.54
CA GLY A 37 -7.74 11.92 -4.39
C GLY A 37 -7.37 11.10 -5.62
N TRP A 38 -7.62 11.65 -6.81
CA TRP A 38 -7.21 11.06 -8.08
C TRP A 38 -5.74 11.33 -8.41
N ARG A 39 -5.28 12.57 -8.23
CA ARG A 39 -3.90 12.97 -8.50
C ARG A 39 -2.92 12.09 -7.73
N TYR A 40 -3.19 11.84 -6.43
CA TYR A 40 -2.32 11.06 -5.53
C TYR A 40 -2.91 9.68 -5.21
N ARG A 41 -3.58 9.05 -6.20
CA ARG A 41 -4.07 7.67 -6.09
C ARG A 41 -2.92 6.68 -5.91
N GLY A 42 -3.21 5.47 -5.47
CA GLY A 42 -2.20 4.43 -5.27
C GLY A 42 -1.37 4.16 -6.53
N ARG A 43 -0.04 4.30 -6.42
CA ARG A 43 0.93 4.01 -7.48
C ARG A 43 2.15 3.28 -6.95
N GLY A 44 2.91 2.67 -7.87
CA GLY A 44 4.10 1.90 -7.54
C GLY A 44 3.78 0.55 -6.93
N LEU A 45 4.81 -0.24 -6.63
CA LEU A 45 4.66 -1.62 -6.12
C LEU A 45 4.03 -1.68 -4.73
N ILE A 46 4.21 -0.63 -3.90
CA ILE A 46 3.66 -0.57 -2.53
C ILE A 46 2.38 0.27 -2.44
N GLN A 47 1.87 0.81 -3.56
CA GLN A 47 0.66 1.62 -3.63
C GLN A 47 0.75 2.88 -2.75
N ILE A 48 1.79 3.70 -2.95
CA ILE A 48 1.88 5.02 -2.31
C ILE A 48 0.62 5.82 -2.63
N THR A 49 -0.11 6.24 -1.60
CA THR A 49 -1.42 6.89 -1.73
C THR A 49 -1.50 8.13 -0.85
N GLY A 50 -2.02 9.22 -1.38
CA GLY A 50 -2.28 10.48 -0.68
C GLY A 50 -1.11 11.45 -0.70
N ARG A 51 -1.45 12.74 -0.72
CA ARG A 51 -0.50 13.86 -0.92
C ARG A 51 0.67 13.84 0.05
N SER A 52 0.41 13.60 1.35
CA SER A 52 1.49 13.56 2.36
C SER A 52 2.48 12.42 2.12
N ASN A 53 2.00 11.25 1.69
CA ASN A 53 2.87 10.11 1.40
C ASN A 53 3.69 10.34 0.12
N TYR A 54 3.09 10.98 -0.91
CA TYR A 54 3.83 11.39 -2.11
C TYR A 54 4.92 12.39 -1.76
N ALA A 55 4.61 13.40 -0.93
CA ALA A 55 5.61 14.38 -0.48
C ALA A 55 6.76 13.71 0.29
N ALA A 56 6.44 12.82 1.23
CA ALA A 56 7.44 12.12 2.05
C ALA A 56 8.34 11.22 1.19
N SER A 57 7.75 10.43 0.28
CA SER A 57 8.51 9.57 -0.63
C SER A 57 9.34 10.40 -1.62
N GLY A 58 8.77 11.48 -2.16
CA GLY A 58 9.49 12.40 -3.05
C GLY A 58 10.73 12.99 -2.39
N LEU A 59 10.58 13.48 -1.15
CA LEU A 59 11.71 14.01 -0.38
C LEU A 59 12.79 12.95 -0.15
N ALA A 60 12.40 11.76 0.27
CA ALA A 60 13.33 10.67 0.57
C ALA A 60 14.10 10.17 -0.67
N LEU A 61 13.49 10.25 -1.85
CA LEU A 61 14.04 9.73 -3.10
C LEU A 61 14.66 10.80 -3.99
N GLY A 62 14.56 12.09 -3.62
CA GLY A 62 14.98 13.19 -4.48
C GLY A 62 14.13 13.33 -5.76
N LEU A 63 12.85 12.93 -5.69
CA LEU A 63 11.91 12.97 -6.81
C LEU A 63 10.81 14.01 -6.55
N ASP A 64 10.41 14.73 -7.59
CA ASP A 64 9.29 15.67 -7.51
C ASP A 64 7.95 14.97 -7.71
N LEU A 65 7.55 14.18 -6.72
CA LEU A 65 6.33 13.36 -6.79
C LEU A 65 5.03 14.17 -6.56
N LEU A 66 5.12 15.40 -6.08
CA LEU A 66 3.94 16.26 -5.97
C LEU A 66 3.54 16.84 -7.32
N GLU A 67 4.50 17.26 -8.12
CA GLU A 67 4.23 17.78 -9.45
C GLU A 67 4.12 16.69 -10.52
N ARG A 68 4.89 15.61 -10.37
CA ARG A 68 4.95 14.50 -11.32
C ARG A 68 4.67 13.14 -10.65
N PRO A 69 3.44 12.93 -10.12
CA PRO A 69 3.08 11.72 -9.39
C PRO A 69 3.16 10.45 -10.25
N GLU A 70 3.03 10.57 -11.57
CA GLU A 70 3.14 9.48 -12.56
C GLU A 70 4.54 8.87 -12.62
N GLN A 71 5.57 9.52 -12.08
CA GLN A 71 6.91 8.92 -11.98
C GLN A 71 6.88 7.59 -11.23
N LEU A 72 5.97 7.41 -10.25
CA LEU A 72 5.81 6.14 -9.55
C LEU A 72 5.24 5.00 -10.42
N GLU A 73 4.80 5.28 -11.64
CA GLU A 73 4.39 4.27 -12.62
C GLU A 73 5.59 3.72 -13.40
N GLN A 74 6.76 4.38 -13.32
CA GLN A 74 7.97 3.92 -13.97
C GLN A 74 8.65 2.81 -13.14
N PRO A 75 9.16 1.73 -13.75
CA PRO A 75 9.68 0.57 -13.04
C PRO A 75 10.73 0.90 -11.97
N TYR A 76 11.66 1.78 -12.28
CA TYR A 76 12.72 2.18 -11.35
C TYR A 76 12.14 2.90 -10.12
N ALA A 77 11.34 3.94 -10.32
CA ALA A 77 10.75 4.71 -9.23
C ALA A 77 9.74 3.88 -8.42
N ALA A 78 8.99 2.98 -9.07
CA ALA A 78 8.09 2.05 -8.42
C ALA A 78 8.82 1.09 -7.47
N ALA A 79 9.95 0.53 -7.91
CA ALA A 79 10.77 -0.36 -7.08
C ALA A 79 11.46 0.41 -5.94
N LEU A 80 12.05 1.57 -6.27
CA LEU A 80 12.78 2.39 -5.29
C LEU A 80 11.86 2.90 -4.18
N SER A 81 10.65 3.36 -4.52
CA SER A 81 9.67 3.82 -3.53
C SER A 81 9.16 2.69 -2.62
N ALA A 82 9.05 1.48 -3.14
CA ALA A 82 8.70 0.31 -2.33
C ALA A 82 9.83 -0.06 -1.36
N ALA A 83 11.08 -0.03 -1.80
CA ALA A 83 12.25 -0.30 -0.97
C ALA A 83 12.42 0.76 0.12
N GLU A 84 12.26 2.04 -0.20
CA GLU A 84 12.28 3.16 0.74
C GLU A 84 11.19 3.01 1.79
N TRP A 85 9.95 2.76 1.36
CA TRP A 85 8.82 2.56 2.25
C TRP A 85 9.08 1.39 3.21
N TRP A 86 9.56 0.26 2.68
CA TRP A 86 9.90 -0.93 3.44
C TRP A 86 10.95 -0.65 4.51
N HIS A 87 12.03 0.03 4.13
CA HIS A 87 13.10 0.43 5.05
C HIS A 87 12.59 1.37 6.15
N ARG A 88 11.94 2.46 5.77
CA ARG A 88 11.43 3.49 6.68
C ARG A 88 10.40 2.96 7.67
N HIS A 89 9.65 1.94 7.29
CA HIS A 89 8.63 1.33 8.15
C HIS A 89 9.14 0.14 8.98
N GLY A 90 10.44 -0.11 9.00
CA GLY A 90 11.06 -1.15 9.83
C GLY A 90 10.66 -2.57 9.41
N CYS A 91 10.39 -2.79 8.10
CA CYS A 91 9.96 -4.10 7.63
C CYS A 91 11.10 -5.11 7.60
N ASN A 92 12.38 -4.67 7.45
CA ASN A 92 13.54 -5.56 7.55
C ASN A 92 13.59 -6.25 8.90
N GLN A 93 13.55 -5.46 9.99
CA GLN A 93 13.61 -6.01 11.37
C GLN A 93 12.47 -6.98 11.65
N ARG A 94 11.26 -6.71 11.09
CA ARG A 94 10.11 -7.61 11.21
C ARG A 94 10.30 -8.89 10.40
N ALA A 95 10.84 -8.77 9.19
CA ALA A 95 11.14 -9.91 8.34
C ALA A 95 12.22 -10.81 8.96
N ASP A 96 13.24 -10.22 9.60
CA ASP A 96 14.33 -10.95 10.27
C ASP A 96 13.82 -11.82 11.44
N THR A 97 12.69 -11.44 12.07
CA THR A 97 12.05 -12.29 13.08
C THR A 97 11.29 -13.49 12.49
N GLY A 98 11.11 -13.50 11.17
CA GLY A 98 10.31 -14.51 10.47
C GLY A 98 8.80 -14.36 10.66
N ASP A 99 8.32 -13.32 11.33
CA ASP A 99 6.88 -13.09 11.53
C ASP A 99 6.23 -12.42 10.31
N LEU A 100 5.82 -13.24 9.33
CA LEU A 100 5.12 -12.75 8.15
C LEU A 100 3.76 -12.09 8.48
N ALA A 101 3.15 -12.46 9.61
CA ALA A 101 1.91 -11.84 10.04
C ALA A 101 2.15 -10.38 10.49
N ASP A 102 3.26 -10.11 11.20
CA ASP A 102 3.63 -8.74 11.59
C ASP A 102 3.99 -7.88 10.38
N VAL A 103 4.77 -8.43 9.44
CA VAL A 103 5.02 -7.76 8.14
C VAL A 103 3.71 -7.46 7.41
N THR A 104 2.77 -8.41 7.39
CA THR A 104 1.47 -8.23 6.73
C THR A 104 0.65 -7.13 7.40
N ARG A 105 0.60 -7.08 8.74
CA ARG A 105 -0.06 -5.98 9.47
C ARG A 105 0.57 -4.63 9.15
N ARG A 106 1.90 -4.58 9.07
CA ARG A 106 2.60 -3.33 8.74
C ARG A 106 2.25 -2.81 7.36
N VAL A 107 2.19 -3.69 6.37
CA VAL A 107 1.88 -3.32 4.97
C VAL A 107 0.40 -3.00 4.77
N ASN A 108 -0.51 -3.80 5.34
CA ASN A 108 -1.94 -3.71 5.05
C ASN A 108 -2.80 -3.08 6.15
N GLY A 109 -2.21 -2.78 7.31
CA GLY A 109 -3.00 -2.37 8.49
C GLY A 109 -3.80 -3.51 9.14
N GLY A 110 -3.66 -4.77 8.64
CA GLY A 110 -4.37 -5.95 9.12
C GLY A 110 -3.85 -7.22 8.46
N LEU A 111 -4.54 -8.35 8.66
CA LEU A 111 -4.13 -9.67 8.16
C LEU A 111 -4.74 -10.05 6.81
N THR A 112 -5.42 -9.13 6.14
CA THR A 112 -6.01 -9.40 4.81
C THR A 112 -4.93 -9.85 3.83
N GLY A 113 -5.14 -11.02 3.21
CA GLY A 113 -4.20 -11.60 2.25
C GLY A 113 -3.03 -12.39 2.87
N LEU A 114 -3.00 -12.61 4.20
CA LEU A 114 -1.93 -13.38 4.87
C LEU A 114 -1.78 -14.79 4.28
N ASP A 115 -2.88 -15.53 4.06
CA ASP A 115 -2.82 -16.89 3.53
C ASP A 115 -2.17 -16.94 2.14
N GLY A 116 -2.49 -15.98 1.28
CA GLY A 116 -1.85 -15.84 -0.04
C GLY A 116 -0.35 -15.54 0.08
N ARG A 117 0.03 -14.65 1.00
CA ARG A 117 1.44 -14.33 1.26
C ARG A 117 2.23 -15.52 1.83
N LEU A 118 1.63 -16.29 2.74
CA LEU A 118 2.26 -17.51 3.28
C LEU A 118 2.56 -18.54 2.18
N LYS A 119 1.63 -18.73 1.24
CA LYS A 119 1.86 -19.62 0.08
C LYS A 119 3.02 -19.14 -0.79
N LEU A 120 3.04 -17.85 -1.13
CA LEU A 120 4.11 -17.26 -1.94
C LEU A 120 5.46 -17.27 -1.19
N TYR A 121 5.46 -17.00 0.09
CA TYR A 121 6.65 -17.06 0.94
C TYR A 121 7.24 -18.48 0.98
N SER A 122 6.41 -19.51 1.21
CA SER A 122 6.85 -20.91 1.22
C SER A 122 7.41 -21.33 -0.14
N ALA A 123 6.77 -20.93 -1.24
CA ALA A 123 7.27 -21.21 -2.58
C ALA A 123 8.61 -20.52 -2.87
N ALA A 124 8.76 -19.26 -2.46
CA ALA A 124 10.01 -18.50 -2.62
C ALA A 124 11.16 -19.13 -1.83
N LEU A 125 10.91 -19.54 -0.57
CA LEU A 125 11.91 -20.22 0.25
C LEU A 125 12.35 -21.55 -0.36
N ALA A 126 11.42 -22.36 -0.85
CA ALA A 126 11.73 -23.62 -1.51
C ALA A 126 12.61 -23.40 -2.76
N TYR A 127 12.30 -22.36 -3.54
CA TYR A 127 13.08 -21.99 -4.73
C TYR A 127 14.48 -21.48 -4.39
N LEU A 128 14.60 -20.67 -3.33
CA LEU A 128 15.86 -20.07 -2.88
C LEU A 128 16.71 -21.00 -2.00
N GLY A 129 16.28 -22.25 -1.75
CA GLY A 129 16.98 -23.21 -0.90
C GLY A 129 16.95 -22.85 0.60
N GLY A 130 16.04 -21.98 1.02
CA GLY A 130 15.88 -21.58 2.42
C GLY A 130 15.01 -22.53 3.22
N ASN A 131 15.30 -22.67 4.52
CA ASN A 131 14.40 -23.36 5.44
C ASN A 131 13.25 -22.41 5.85
N PRO A 132 11.99 -22.89 5.89
CA PRO A 132 10.88 -22.08 6.37
C PRO A 132 11.13 -21.66 7.82
N ILE A 133 11.07 -20.36 8.10
CA ILE A 133 11.06 -19.86 9.48
C ILE A 133 9.70 -20.22 10.08
N PRO A 134 9.64 -20.90 11.25
CA PRO A 134 8.39 -21.25 11.89
C PRO A 134 7.55 -20.00 12.15
N GLN A 135 6.35 -19.95 11.59
CA GLN A 135 5.44 -18.82 11.84
C GLN A 135 4.76 -18.98 13.22
N PRO A 136 4.59 -17.91 13.99
CA PRO A 136 3.85 -17.98 15.23
C PRO A 136 2.42 -18.48 14.95
N ARG A 137 1.95 -19.43 15.77
CA ARG A 137 0.58 -19.93 15.68
C ARG A 137 -0.39 -18.76 15.86
N THR A 138 -1.17 -18.45 14.82
CA THR A 138 -2.28 -17.54 14.95
C THR A 138 -3.34 -18.22 15.80
N GLU A 139 -3.37 -17.94 17.11
CA GLU A 139 -4.50 -18.35 17.95
C GLU A 139 -5.76 -17.74 17.35
N ARG A 140 -6.62 -18.59 16.82
CA ARG A 140 -7.98 -18.18 16.49
C ARG A 140 -8.66 -17.92 17.83
N ARG A 141 -8.86 -16.65 18.16
CA ARG A 141 -9.82 -16.32 19.23
C ARG A 141 -11.19 -16.82 18.77
N ALA A 142 -11.71 -17.79 19.54
CA ALA A 142 -13.07 -18.29 19.42
C ALA A 142 -14.06 -17.17 19.77
#